data_1223030813788c5b0bdedbd297271537
#
_entry.id   1223030813788c5b0bdedbd297271537
#
_cell.length_a   1.000
_cell.length_b   1.000
_cell.length_c   1.000
_cell.angle_alpha   90.00
_cell.angle_beta   90.00
_cell.angle_gamma   90.00
#
_symmetry.space_group_name_H-M   'P 1'
#
loop_
_entity.id
_entity.type
_entity.pdbx_description
1 polymer ?
#
loop_
_entity_poly.entity_id
_entity_poly.type
_entity_poly.pdbx_seq_one_letter_code
_entity_poly.pdbx_strand_id
1 'polypeptide(L)'
;MKLYSYFRSSASYRVRIALQLKGLEPDYIPVHLVRREQLLPEHTALSPDGLVPVLEVGGDILTQSMAIIEYLEETCPTPALLPESAVDRAHVRALAQSIACEIHPLNNLRVLSYLVKEIKVDEDTKMAWYHHWVRSGLEALERQLASHAARRQVAGLPPSVYCHGTTPTLADCCLVPQIFNAQRFGTQLDGLPHTMAAFDACMQLAAFQNAHPSRCPDAAP
;
A
#
# COMPACT_ATOMS: atom_id res chain seq x y z
N MET A 1 -8.28 11.10 -16.54
CA MET A 1 -8.06 9.99 -15.57
C MET A 1 -8.68 10.43 -14.25
N LYS A 2 -9.55 9.58 -13.63
CA LYS A 2 -10.15 9.86 -12.32
C LYS A 2 -9.75 8.77 -11.33
N LEU A 3 -9.38 9.17 -10.11
CA LEU A 3 -9.07 8.24 -9.01
C LEU A 3 -10.14 8.37 -7.92
N TYR A 4 -10.99 7.37 -7.80
CA TYR A 4 -11.91 7.22 -6.67
C TYR A 4 -11.13 6.69 -5.47
N SER A 5 -11.10 7.45 -4.40
CA SER A 5 -10.13 7.26 -3.32
C SER A 5 -10.71 7.66 -1.97
N TYR A 6 -10.12 7.15 -0.91
CA TYR A 6 -10.31 7.63 0.46
C TYR A 6 -8.96 7.90 1.10
N PHE A 7 -8.78 9.07 1.70
CA PHE A 7 -7.49 9.51 2.21
C PHE A 7 -6.79 8.51 3.16
N ARG A 8 -7.53 7.81 4.03
CA ARG A 8 -7.00 6.82 4.98
C ARG A 8 -6.92 5.39 4.42
N SER A 9 -7.39 5.14 3.21
CA SER A 9 -7.30 3.81 2.61
C SER A 9 -5.85 3.49 2.23
N SER A 10 -5.28 2.45 2.83
CA SER A 10 -3.92 1.99 2.49
C SER A 10 -3.83 1.55 1.03
N ALA A 11 -4.86 0.90 0.49
CA ALA A 11 -4.90 0.50 -0.92
C ALA A 11 -4.93 1.71 -1.87
N SER A 12 -5.72 2.76 -1.54
CA SER A 12 -5.72 4.01 -2.30
C SER A 12 -4.39 4.76 -2.18
N TYR A 13 -3.78 4.74 -1.01
CA TYR A 13 -2.48 5.39 -0.79
C TYR A 13 -1.38 4.76 -1.63
N ARG A 14 -1.38 3.42 -1.83
CA ARG A 14 -0.47 2.74 -2.79
C ARG A 14 -0.55 3.34 -4.18
N VAL A 15 -1.76 3.52 -4.69
CA VAL A 15 -1.99 4.06 -6.04
C VAL A 15 -1.59 5.53 -6.11
N ARG A 16 -1.89 6.34 -5.09
CA ARG A 16 -1.44 7.74 -5.03
C ARG A 16 0.08 7.86 -5.09
N ILE A 17 0.81 7.00 -4.35
CA ILE A 17 2.29 6.97 -4.41
C ILE A 17 2.76 6.64 -5.83
N ALA A 18 2.22 5.59 -6.44
CA ALA A 18 2.59 5.19 -7.79
C ALA A 18 2.34 6.30 -8.82
N LEU A 19 1.19 6.97 -8.74
CA LEU A 19 0.86 8.11 -9.59
C LEU A 19 1.85 9.26 -9.40
N GLN A 20 2.18 9.61 -8.16
CA GLN A 20 3.17 10.66 -7.86
C GLN A 20 4.58 10.30 -8.34
N LEU A 21 5.02 9.04 -8.18
CA LEU A 21 6.31 8.57 -8.70
C LEU A 21 6.37 8.67 -10.22
N LYS A 22 5.26 8.44 -10.91
CA LYS A 22 5.16 8.52 -12.37
C LYS A 22 4.83 9.93 -12.89
N GLY A 23 4.67 10.92 -12.00
CA GLY A 23 4.32 12.29 -12.38
C GLY A 23 2.92 12.43 -12.99
N LEU A 24 1.99 11.56 -12.61
CA LEU A 24 0.61 11.54 -13.10
C LEU A 24 -0.34 12.17 -12.08
N GLU A 25 -1.19 13.09 -12.55
CA GLU A 25 -2.17 13.80 -11.72
C GLU A 25 -3.60 13.44 -12.17
N PRO A 26 -4.30 12.57 -11.43
CA PRO A 26 -5.70 12.27 -11.69
C PRO A 26 -6.63 13.30 -11.07
N ASP A 27 -7.85 13.42 -11.60
CA ASP A 27 -8.96 14.04 -10.88
C ASP A 27 -9.27 13.18 -9.65
N TYR A 28 -9.09 13.71 -8.46
CA TYR A 28 -9.34 13.00 -7.21
C TYR A 28 -10.83 13.05 -6.87
N ILE A 29 -11.48 11.88 -6.81
CA ILE A 29 -12.90 11.73 -6.45
C ILE A 29 -12.98 11.07 -5.06
N PRO A 30 -13.37 11.81 -4.01
CA PRO A 30 -13.45 11.25 -2.67
C PRO A 30 -14.61 10.26 -2.53
N VAL A 31 -14.37 9.15 -1.83
CA VAL A 31 -15.37 8.13 -1.47
C VAL A 31 -15.21 7.82 0.01
N HIS A 32 -16.08 8.37 0.86
CA HIS A 32 -15.89 8.37 2.30
C HIS A 32 -16.32 7.04 2.95
N LEU A 33 -15.34 6.18 3.30
CA LEU A 33 -15.58 4.81 3.81
C LEU A 33 -16.35 4.78 5.14
N VAL A 34 -16.12 5.76 6.05
CA VAL A 34 -16.84 5.81 7.33
C VAL A 34 -18.32 6.16 7.13
N ARG A 35 -18.63 6.98 6.12
CA ARG A 35 -20.02 7.30 5.70
C ARG A 35 -20.62 6.21 4.82
N ARG A 36 -19.88 5.14 4.53
CA ARG A 36 -20.30 4.01 3.71
C ARG A 36 -20.63 4.39 2.25
N GLU A 37 -20.03 5.47 1.73
CA GLU A 37 -20.25 5.92 0.36
C GLU A 37 -19.81 4.89 -0.69
N GLN A 38 -18.85 4.01 -0.35
CA GLN A 38 -18.42 2.89 -1.19
C GLN A 38 -19.53 1.83 -1.44
N LEU A 39 -20.62 1.88 -0.70
CA LEU A 39 -21.77 0.96 -0.84
C LEU A 39 -22.97 1.62 -1.56
N LEU A 40 -22.84 2.87 -1.97
CA LEU A 40 -23.88 3.55 -2.75
C LEU A 40 -23.91 2.99 -4.19
N PRO A 41 -25.08 2.99 -4.84
CA PRO A 41 -25.25 2.48 -6.19
C PRO A 41 -24.26 3.05 -7.20
N GLU A 42 -23.94 4.34 -7.09
CA GLU A 42 -23.03 5.05 -7.99
C GLU A 42 -21.61 4.47 -7.91
N HIS A 43 -21.14 4.10 -6.71
CA HIS A 43 -19.82 3.51 -6.55
C HIS A 43 -19.83 2.01 -6.83
N THR A 44 -20.85 1.27 -6.42
CA THR A 44 -20.92 -0.18 -6.67
C THR A 44 -21.12 -0.52 -8.15
N ALA A 45 -21.61 0.41 -8.94
CA ALA A 45 -21.61 0.29 -10.40
C ALA A 45 -20.18 0.29 -10.99
N LEU A 46 -19.21 0.96 -10.33
CA LEU A 46 -17.80 1.00 -10.73
C LEU A 46 -17.01 -0.12 -10.05
N SER A 47 -17.27 -0.38 -8.79
CA SER A 47 -16.59 -1.38 -7.96
C SER A 47 -17.64 -2.26 -7.27
N PRO A 48 -18.04 -3.39 -7.85
CA PRO A 48 -19.06 -4.28 -7.29
C PRO A 48 -18.73 -4.76 -5.86
N ASP A 49 -17.43 -4.84 -5.53
CA ASP A 49 -16.93 -5.22 -4.20
C ASP A 49 -17.10 -4.10 -3.15
N GLY A 50 -17.53 -2.89 -3.57
CA GLY A 50 -17.62 -1.73 -2.68
C GLY A 50 -16.28 -1.31 -2.09
N LEU A 51 -15.21 -1.32 -2.90
CA LEU A 51 -13.85 -1.02 -2.46
C LEU A 51 -13.28 0.20 -3.19
N VAL A 52 -12.27 0.80 -2.57
CA VAL A 52 -11.38 1.80 -3.17
C VAL A 52 -9.94 1.29 -3.08
N PRO A 53 -9.04 1.66 -4.02
CA PRO A 53 -9.23 2.61 -5.11
C PRO A 53 -9.94 2.04 -6.33
N VAL A 54 -10.51 2.93 -7.14
CA VAL A 54 -10.91 2.68 -8.52
C VAL A 54 -10.22 3.72 -9.39
N LEU A 55 -9.65 3.30 -10.51
CA LEU A 55 -9.08 4.20 -11.53
C LEU A 55 -9.95 4.14 -12.80
N GLU A 56 -10.50 5.29 -13.20
CA GLU A 56 -11.19 5.46 -14.48
C GLU A 56 -10.23 6.10 -15.47
N VAL A 57 -9.97 5.44 -16.59
CA VAL A 57 -9.06 5.90 -17.63
C VAL A 57 -9.54 5.46 -19.01
N GLY A 58 -9.66 6.42 -19.95
CA GLY A 58 -10.08 6.14 -21.33
C GLY A 58 -11.48 5.51 -21.48
N GLY A 59 -12.31 5.55 -20.44
CA GLY A 59 -13.61 4.88 -20.38
C GLY A 59 -13.58 3.51 -19.68
N ASP A 60 -12.39 2.97 -19.42
CA ASP A 60 -12.20 1.73 -18.69
C ASP A 60 -12.18 1.96 -17.17
N ILE A 61 -12.68 0.99 -16.43
CA ILE A 61 -12.72 0.98 -14.96
C ILE A 61 -11.76 -0.08 -14.44
N LEU A 62 -10.74 0.36 -13.73
CA LEU A 62 -9.74 -0.52 -13.13
C LEU A 62 -9.92 -0.56 -11.62
N THR A 63 -10.00 -1.75 -11.06
CA THR A 63 -10.08 -2.01 -9.62
C THR A 63 -8.84 -2.76 -9.14
N GLN A 64 -8.67 -2.89 -7.81
CA GLN A 64 -7.53 -3.52 -7.16
C GLN A 64 -6.23 -2.73 -7.31
N SER A 65 -5.70 -2.22 -6.18
CA SER A 65 -4.53 -1.35 -6.16
C SER A 65 -3.31 -1.92 -6.88
N MET A 66 -3.09 -3.24 -6.79
CA MET A 66 -1.97 -3.90 -7.44
C MET A 66 -2.14 -3.91 -8.97
N ALA A 67 -3.34 -4.26 -9.45
CA ALA A 67 -3.63 -4.26 -10.89
C ALA A 67 -3.54 -2.84 -11.48
N ILE A 68 -4.00 -1.83 -10.75
CA ILE A 68 -3.87 -0.42 -11.16
C ILE A 68 -2.40 -0.02 -11.28
N ILE A 69 -1.56 -0.39 -10.31
CA ILE A 69 -0.13 -0.03 -10.37
C ILE A 69 0.59 -0.79 -11.49
N GLU A 70 0.26 -2.07 -11.73
CA GLU A 70 0.80 -2.82 -12.86
C GLU A 70 0.37 -2.18 -14.21
N TYR A 71 -0.89 -1.76 -14.34
CA TYR A 71 -1.35 -1.00 -15.51
C TYR A 71 -0.54 0.29 -15.72
N LEU A 72 -0.30 1.06 -14.64
CA LEU A 72 0.53 2.27 -14.72
C LEU A 72 1.98 1.94 -15.10
N GLU A 73 2.52 0.82 -14.64
CA GLU A 73 3.87 0.36 -15.00
C GLU A 73 3.97 0.00 -16.49
N GLU A 74 2.95 -0.65 -17.04
CA GLU A 74 2.93 -1.06 -18.45
C GLU A 74 2.70 0.13 -19.41
N THR A 75 1.83 1.07 -19.01
CA THR A 75 1.45 2.22 -19.85
C THR A 75 2.36 3.43 -19.68
N CYS A 76 2.99 3.58 -18.54
CA CYS A 76 3.92 4.65 -18.19
C CYS A 76 5.20 4.05 -17.59
N PRO A 77 6.05 3.37 -18.38
CA PRO A 77 7.15 2.56 -17.86
C PRO A 77 8.28 3.37 -17.20
N THR A 78 8.31 4.68 -17.40
CA THR A 78 9.37 5.54 -16.85
C THR A 78 8.78 6.63 -15.93
N PRO A 79 9.30 6.77 -14.69
CA PRO A 79 10.29 5.89 -14.03
C PRO A 79 9.71 4.51 -13.70
N ALA A 80 10.54 3.46 -13.82
CA ALA A 80 10.13 2.08 -13.59
C ALA A 80 9.90 1.81 -12.08
N LEU A 81 8.80 1.12 -11.76
CA LEU A 81 8.50 0.60 -10.41
C LEU A 81 8.88 -0.89 -10.26
N LEU A 82 9.29 -1.51 -11.35
CA LEU A 82 9.79 -2.88 -11.39
C LEU A 82 11.17 -2.93 -12.06
N PRO A 83 12.11 -3.72 -11.52
CA PRO A 83 13.44 -3.88 -12.14
C PRO A 83 13.36 -4.60 -13.49
N GLU A 84 14.47 -4.59 -14.25
CA GLU A 84 14.55 -5.22 -15.59
C GLU A 84 14.53 -6.76 -15.52
N SER A 85 15.29 -7.33 -14.57
CA SER A 85 15.42 -8.78 -14.42
C SER A 85 14.10 -9.43 -14.01
N ALA A 86 13.70 -10.49 -14.67
CA ALA A 86 12.47 -11.23 -14.36
C ALA A 86 12.47 -11.77 -12.91
N VAL A 87 13.64 -12.20 -12.40
CA VAL A 87 13.79 -12.68 -11.04
C VAL A 87 13.60 -11.55 -10.04
N ASP A 88 14.22 -10.39 -10.29
CA ASP A 88 14.07 -9.22 -9.41
C ASP A 88 12.65 -8.67 -9.44
N ARG A 89 11.98 -8.66 -10.61
CA ARG A 89 10.54 -8.34 -10.73
C ARG A 89 9.69 -9.27 -9.87
N ALA A 90 10.00 -10.57 -9.85
CA ALA A 90 9.31 -11.55 -9.01
C ALA A 90 9.55 -11.27 -7.52
N HIS A 91 10.77 -10.94 -7.12
CA HIS A 91 11.09 -10.56 -5.73
C HIS A 91 10.35 -9.29 -5.30
N VAL A 92 10.33 -8.24 -6.10
CA VAL A 92 9.59 -7.01 -5.80
C VAL A 92 8.09 -7.29 -5.66
N ARG A 93 7.51 -8.10 -6.57
CA ARG A 93 6.10 -8.50 -6.47
C ARG A 93 5.82 -9.35 -5.22
N ALA A 94 6.72 -10.25 -4.84
CA ALA A 94 6.57 -11.05 -3.64
C ALA A 94 6.53 -10.19 -2.37
N LEU A 95 7.43 -9.21 -2.24
CA LEU A 95 7.42 -8.24 -1.14
C LEU A 95 6.12 -7.41 -1.12
N ALA A 96 5.69 -6.92 -2.29
CA ALA A 96 4.45 -6.16 -2.40
C ALA A 96 3.21 -6.99 -2.04
N GLN A 97 3.15 -8.24 -2.50
CA GLN A 97 2.04 -9.16 -2.22
C GLN A 97 2.03 -9.64 -0.77
N SER A 98 3.18 -9.82 -0.12
CA SER A 98 3.24 -10.09 1.32
C SER A 98 2.48 -9.04 2.12
N ILE A 99 2.52 -7.78 1.69
CA ILE A 99 1.78 -6.70 2.31
C ILE A 99 0.32 -6.67 1.82
N ALA A 100 0.13 -6.71 0.49
CA ALA A 100 -1.19 -6.47 -0.12
C ALA A 100 -2.14 -7.66 0.04
N CYS A 101 -1.63 -8.89 0.11
CA CYS A 101 -2.42 -10.11 0.13
C CYS A 101 -2.39 -10.83 1.50
N GLU A 102 -1.34 -10.64 2.32
CA GLU A 102 -1.18 -11.37 3.58
C GLU A 102 -1.40 -10.48 4.82
N ILE A 103 -1.00 -9.19 4.80
CA ILE A 103 -1.19 -8.30 5.94
C ILE A 103 -2.49 -7.50 5.80
N HIS A 104 -2.60 -6.72 4.73
CA HIS A 104 -3.70 -5.77 4.56
C HIS A 104 -5.10 -6.38 4.61
N PRO A 105 -5.40 -7.55 4.03
CA PRO A 105 -6.73 -8.14 4.09
C PRO A 105 -7.19 -8.45 5.51
N LEU A 106 -6.27 -8.78 6.41
CA LEU A 106 -6.58 -9.14 7.80
C LEU A 106 -6.78 -7.91 8.71
N ASN A 107 -6.29 -6.75 8.30
CA ASN A 107 -6.39 -5.49 9.07
C ASN A 107 -7.30 -4.43 8.43
N ASN A 108 -8.00 -4.75 7.33
CA ASN A 108 -8.85 -3.78 6.66
C ASN A 108 -10.18 -3.55 7.39
N LEU A 109 -10.82 -2.43 7.08
CA LEU A 109 -12.03 -1.97 7.74
C LEU A 109 -13.17 -3.00 7.73
N ARG A 110 -13.37 -3.74 6.61
CA ARG A 110 -14.49 -4.70 6.50
C ARG A 110 -14.31 -5.89 7.42
N VAL A 111 -13.07 -6.42 7.55
CA VAL A 111 -12.75 -7.54 8.46
C VAL A 111 -12.88 -7.08 9.91
N LEU A 112 -12.28 -5.95 10.27
CA LEU A 112 -12.39 -5.40 11.63
C LEU A 112 -13.84 -5.09 12.01
N SER A 113 -14.64 -4.57 11.07
CA SER A 113 -16.07 -4.33 11.28
C SER A 113 -16.85 -5.64 11.48
N TYR A 114 -16.52 -6.69 10.73
CA TYR A 114 -17.15 -8.00 10.87
C TYR A 114 -16.86 -8.63 12.24
N LEU A 115 -15.62 -8.56 12.71
CA LEU A 115 -15.24 -9.04 14.04
C LEU A 115 -16.11 -8.40 15.14
N VAL A 116 -16.31 -7.09 15.08
CA VAL A 116 -17.09 -6.37 16.10
C VAL A 116 -18.60 -6.58 15.92
N LYS A 117 -19.11 -6.44 14.67
CA LYS A 117 -20.56 -6.40 14.43
C LYS A 117 -21.21 -7.77 14.38
N GLU A 118 -20.53 -8.77 13.80
CA GLU A 118 -21.08 -10.11 13.57
C GLU A 118 -20.56 -11.10 14.60
N ILE A 119 -19.22 -11.18 14.79
CA ILE A 119 -18.60 -12.08 15.77
C ILE A 119 -18.77 -11.55 17.20
N LYS A 120 -19.04 -10.24 17.39
CA LYS A 120 -19.28 -9.59 18.69
C LYS A 120 -18.07 -9.59 19.61
N VAL A 121 -16.86 -9.53 19.06
CA VAL A 121 -15.67 -9.34 19.89
C VAL A 121 -15.65 -7.90 20.44
N ASP A 122 -15.05 -7.72 21.60
CA ASP A 122 -14.79 -6.39 22.16
C ASP A 122 -13.66 -5.64 21.44
N GLU A 123 -13.47 -4.40 21.77
CA GLU A 123 -12.48 -3.53 21.12
C GLU A 123 -11.05 -4.03 21.39
N ASP A 124 -10.75 -4.52 22.58
CA ASP A 124 -9.44 -5.02 22.97
C ASP A 124 -9.08 -6.29 22.15
N THR A 125 -10.00 -7.21 22.00
CA THR A 125 -9.84 -8.41 21.17
C THR A 125 -9.65 -8.03 19.70
N LYS A 126 -10.41 -7.07 19.17
CA LYS A 126 -10.21 -6.56 17.81
C LYS A 126 -8.82 -5.93 17.63
N MET A 127 -8.36 -5.16 18.61
CA MET A 127 -7.02 -4.54 18.57
C MET A 127 -5.91 -5.58 18.72
N ALA A 128 -6.10 -6.62 19.55
CA ALA A 128 -5.18 -7.75 19.64
C ALA A 128 -5.05 -8.50 18.30
N TRP A 129 -6.17 -8.75 17.61
CA TRP A 129 -6.19 -9.29 16.25
C TRP A 129 -5.37 -8.41 15.29
N TYR A 130 -5.65 -7.10 15.29
CA TYR A 130 -4.99 -6.14 14.42
C TYR A 130 -3.47 -6.16 14.62
N HIS A 131 -3.02 -6.00 15.87
CA HIS A 131 -1.60 -5.95 16.20
C HIS A 131 -0.88 -7.27 15.89
N HIS A 132 -1.54 -8.41 16.18
CA HIS A 132 -0.97 -9.73 15.91
C HIS A 132 -0.65 -9.90 14.41
N TRP A 133 -1.63 -9.68 13.54
CA TRP A 133 -1.44 -9.92 12.11
C TRP A 133 -0.53 -8.89 11.45
N VAL A 134 -0.61 -7.62 11.84
CA VAL A 134 0.31 -6.60 11.34
C VAL A 134 1.73 -6.89 11.77
N ARG A 135 1.95 -7.20 13.03
CA ARG A 135 3.29 -7.48 13.57
C ARG A 135 3.89 -8.73 12.95
N SER A 136 3.17 -9.83 12.95
CA SER A 136 3.62 -11.10 12.36
C SER A 136 4.01 -10.95 10.88
N GLY A 137 3.17 -10.24 10.12
CA GLY A 137 3.45 -9.98 8.70
C GLY A 137 4.67 -9.08 8.48
N LEU A 138 4.81 -8.02 9.26
CA LEU A 138 5.98 -7.13 9.18
C LEU A 138 7.29 -7.83 9.59
N GLU A 139 7.25 -8.73 10.57
CA GLU A 139 8.41 -9.55 10.93
C GLU A 139 8.80 -10.54 9.82
N ALA A 140 7.82 -11.10 9.10
CA ALA A 140 8.09 -11.92 7.93
C ALA A 140 8.72 -11.09 6.80
N LEU A 141 8.21 -9.88 6.55
CA LEU A 141 8.76 -8.94 5.59
C LEU A 141 10.20 -8.55 5.96
N GLU A 142 10.46 -8.24 7.23
CA GLU A 142 11.81 -7.91 7.74
C GLU A 142 12.82 -9.01 7.41
N ARG A 143 12.45 -10.28 7.68
CA ARG A 143 13.33 -11.43 7.34
C ARG A 143 13.57 -11.55 5.84
N GLN A 144 12.60 -11.23 4.99
CA GLN A 144 12.76 -11.21 3.53
C GLN A 144 13.75 -10.11 3.13
N LEU A 145 13.58 -8.88 3.63
CA LEU A 145 14.45 -7.74 3.34
C LEU A 145 15.89 -8.02 3.81
N ALA A 146 16.07 -8.56 5.01
CA ALA A 146 17.40 -8.96 5.52
C ALA A 146 18.04 -10.02 4.62
N SER A 147 17.30 -11.04 4.18
CA SER A 147 17.79 -12.05 3.24
C SER A 147 18.19 -11.46 1.89
N HIS A 148 17.43 -10.50 1.37
CA HIS A 148 17.77 -9.78 0.14
C HIS A 148 19.02 -8.95 0.31
N ALA A 149 19.17 -8.23 1.42
CA ALA A 149 20.38 -7.44 1.73
C ALA A 149 21.62 -8.33 1.76
N ALA A 150 21.56 -9.50 2.43
CA ALA A 150 22.66 -10.46 2.49
C ALA A 150 23.04 -10.99 1.09
N ARG A 151 22.06 -11.33 0.25
CA ARG A 151 22.31 -11.78 -1.14
C ARG A 151 22.99 -10.71 -1.98
N ARG A 152 22.56 -9.46 -1.88
CA ARG A 152 23.17 -8.33 -2.59
C ARG A 152 24.64 -8.14 -2.16
N GLN A 153 24.90 -8.23 -0.85
CA GLN A 153 26.26 -8.13 -0.32
C GLN A 153 27.17 -9.23 -0.89
N VAL A 154 26.71 -10.49 -0.91
CA VAL A 154 27.45 -11.61 -1.49
C VAL A 154 27.71 -11.41 -2.98
N ALA A 155 26.75 -10.83 -3.70
CA ALA A 155 26.88 -10.51 -5.12
C ALA A 155 27.74 -9.26 -5.42
N GLY A 156 28.25 -8.56 -4.40
CA GLY A 156 29.03 -7.31 -4.57
C GLY A 156 28.19 -6.14 -5.09
N LEU A 157 26.86 -6.20 -4.95
CA LEU A 157 25.96 -5.14 -5.37
C LEU A 157 25.81 -4.06 -4.28
N PRO A 158 25.51 -2.80 -4.65
CA PRO A 158 25.23 -1.76 -3.68
C PRO A 158 24.11 -2.17 -2.69
N PRO A 159 24.19 -1.76 -1.41
CA PRO A 159 23.10 -1.97 -0.46
C PRO A 159 21.77 -1.43 -0.99
N SER A 160 20.67 -2.09 -0.64
CA SER A 160 19.35 -1.55 -0.93
C SER A 160 19.07 -0.32 -0.05
N VAL A 161 18.57 0.73 -0.67
CA VAL A 161 18.05 1.94 0.00
C VAL A 161 16.54 1.78 0.26
N TYR A 162 15.86 1.11 -0.66
CA TYR A 162 14.41 0.83 -0.64
C TYR A 162 14.17 -0.67 -0.44
N CYS A 163 12.96 -1.12 -0.50
CA CYS A 163 12.64 -2.55 -0.39
C CYS A 163 13.46 -3.42 -1.34
N HIS A 164 13.81 -2.88 -2.52
CA HIS A 164 14.67 -3.55 -3.49
C HIS A 164 15.52 -2.54 -4.27
N GLY A 165 16.83 -2.61 -4.09
CA GLY A 165 17.78 -1.76 -4.84
C GLY A 165 17.82 -0.30 -4.39
N THR A 166 18.17 0.59 -5.34
CA THR A 166 18.49 2.00 -5.05
C THR A 166 17.43 3.00 -5.54
N THR A 167 16.33 2.51 -6.13
CA THR A 167 15.18 3.29 -6.58
C THR A 167 13.90 2.72 -5.98
N PRO A 168 12.87 3.55 -5.70
CA PRO A 168 11.59 3.07 -5.21
C PRO A 168 10.93 2.10 -6.19
N THR A 169 10.28 1.08 -5.64
CA THR A 169 9.60 0.03 -6.40
C THR A 169 8.14 -0.11 -6.00
N LEU A 170 7.42 -1.01 -6.68
CA LEU A 170 6.07 -1.43 -6.32
C LEU A 170 5.98 -1.89 -4.84
N ALA A 171 7.05 -2.51 -4.31
CA ALA A 171 7.08 -2.94 -2.91
C ALA A 171 7.03 -1.76 -1.94
N ASP A 172 7.70 -0.67 -2.27
CA ASP A 172 7.71 0.56 -1.46
C ASP A 172 6.35 1.26 -1.49
N CYS A 173 5.66 1.22 -2.64
CA CYS A 173 4.27 1.69 -2.74
C CYS A 173 3.34 0.94 -1.78
N CYS A 174 3.63 -0.33 -1.47
CA CYS A 174 2.87 -1.12 -0.51
C CYS A 174 3.35 -0.93 0.93
N LEU A 175 4.65 -0.81 1.15
CA LEU A 175 5.26 -0.68 2.47
C LEU A 175 4.79 0.58 3.20
N VAL A 176 4.93 1.74 2.56
CA VAL A 176 4.67 3.02 3.21
C VAL A 176 3.24 3.13 3.75
N PRO A 177 2.18 2.79 3.00
CA PRO A 177 0.82 2.78 3.53
C PRO A 177 0.61 1.80 4.69
N GLN A 178 1.30 0.66 4.69
CA GLN A 178 1.18 -0.33 5.75
C GLN A 178 1.84 0.15 7.04
N ILE A 179 3.03 0.76 6.96
CA ILE A 179 3.71 1.34 8.12
C ILE A 179 2.91 2.53 8.67
N PHE A 180 2.43 3.43 7.80
CA PHE A 180 1.54 4.53 8.22
C PHE A 180 0.31 4.01 8.98
N ASN A 181 -0.32 2.94 8.49
CA ASN A 181 -1.46 2.33 9.14
C ASN A 181 -1.08 1.71 10.48
N ALA A 182 0.04 0.99 10.57
CA ALA A 182 0.56 0.39 11.80
C ALA A 182 0.86 1.46 12.88
N GLN A 183 1.52 2.55 12.50
CA GLN A 183 1.81 3.69 13.39
C GLN A 183 0.52 4.33 13.92
N ARG A 184 -0.46 4.55 13.05
CA ARG A 184 -1.74 5.15 13.42
C ARG A 184 -2.51 4.33 14.46
N PHE A 185 -2.37 3.01 14.46
CA PHE A 185 -2.99 2.10 15.43
C PHE A 185 -2.05 1.69 16.57
N GLY A 186 -0.87 2.29 16.69
CA GLY A 186 0.06 2.05 17.80
C GLY A 186 0.70 0.66 17.80
N THR A 187 0.83 0.03 16.61
CA THR A 187 1.57 -1.24 16.51
C THR A 187 3.05 -1.01 16.78
N GLN A 188 3.65 -1.86 17.62
CA GLN A 188 5.08 -1.82 17.91
C GLN A 188 5.88 -2.16 16.65
N LEU A 189 6.85 -1.31 16.30
CA LEU A 189 7.68 -1.45 15.10
C LEU A 189 9.17 -1.69 15.44
N ASP A 190 9.49 -1.88 16.71
CA ASP A 190 10.85 -2.18 17.16
C ASP A 190 11.35 -3.51 16.58
N GLY A 191 12.66 -3.58 16.29
CA GLY A 191 13.27 -4.78 15.74
C GLY A 191 12.98 -5.04 14.25
N LEU A 192 12.58 -4.00 13.50
CA LEU A 192 12.34 -4.03 12.05
C LEU A 192 13.30 -3.07 11.30
N PRO A 193 14.64 -3.19 11.46
CA PRO A 193 15.57 -2.19 10.96
C PRO A 193 15.55 -2.02 9.43
N HIS A 194 15.47 -3.10 8.64
CA HIS A 194 15.44 -2.98 7.18
C HIS A 194 14.10 -2.38 6.69
N THR A 195 13.00 -2.78 7.30
CA THR A 195 11.66 -2.27 7.01
C THR A 195 11.58 -0.77 7.29
N MET A 196 12.06 -0.34 8.46
CA MET A 196 12.02 1.08 8.84
C MET A 196 13.00 1.93 8.05
N ALA A 197 14.20 1.41 7.73
CA ALA A 197 15.15 2.12 6.87
C ALA A 197 14.57 2.39 5.47
N ALA A 198 13.90 1.40 4.86
CA ALA A 198 13.24 1.58 3.57
C ALA A 198 12.06 2.58 3.66
N PHE A 199 11.26 2.52 4.73
CA PHE A 199 10.19 3.48 4.99
C PHE A 199 10.75 4.91 5.12
N ASP A 200 11.78 5.11 5.94
CA ASP A 200 12.38 6.42 6.16
C ASP A 200 12.98 7.00 4.88
N ALA A 201 13.65 6.18 4.07
CA ALA A 201 14.16 6.59 2.77
C ALA A 201 13.04 7.02 1.81
N CYS A 202 11.93 6.28 1.75
CA CYS A 202 10.76 6.65 0.96
C CYS A 202 10.19 8.01 1.39
N MET A 203 10.10 8.26 2.70
CA MET A 203 9.52 9.50 3.23
C MET A 203 10.41 10.74 2.99
N GLN A 204 11.65 10.59 2.52
CA GLN A 204 12.46 11.71 2.04
C GLN A 204 12.06 12.17 0.62
N LEU A 205 11.32 11.36 -0.13
CA LEU A 205 10.94 11.67 -1.49
C LEU A 205 9.62 12.46 -1.56
N ALA A 206 9.61 13.52 -2.37
CA ALA A 206 8.43 14.38 -2.57
C ALA A 206 7.19 13.56 -3.01
N ALA A 207 7.36 12.52 -3.84
CA ALA A 207 6.26 11.69 -4.31
C ALA A 207 5.51 11.00 -3.16
N PHE A 208 6.22 10.50 -2.14
CA PHE A 208 5.60 9.88 -0.97
C PHE A 208 4.97 10.91 -0.03
N GLN A 209 5.62 12.05 0.14
CA GLN A 209 5.10 13.16 0.96
C GLN A 209 3.82 13.76 0.35
N ASN A 210 3.78 13.97 -0.97
CA ASN A 210 2.63 14.51 -1.68
C ASN A 210 1.44 13.53 -1.69
N ALA A 211 1.71 12.22 -1.78
CA ALA A 211 0.70 11.17 -1.71
C ALA A 211 0.14 10.93 -0.30
N HIS A 212 0.76 11.53 0.75
CA HIS A 212 0.40 11.29 2.15
C HIS A 212 -1.09 11.61 2.43
N PRO A 213 -1.77 10.83 3.28
CA PRO A 213 -3.19 11.04 3.61
C PRO A 213 -3.55 12.47 3.99
N SER A 214 -2.69 13.19 4.72
CA SER A 214 -2.94 14.59 5.12
C SER A 214 -2.93 15.61 3.96
N ARG A 215 -2.51 15.20 2.78
CA ARG A 215 -2.49 16.04 1.58
C ARG A 215 -3.70 15.82 0.68
N CYS A 216 -4.54 14.83 1.01
CA CYS A 216 -5.74 14.55 0.21
C CYS A 216 -6.84 15.59 0.44
N PRO A 217 -7.65 15.92 -0.58
CA PRO A 217 -8.72 16.91 -0.45
C PRO A 217 -9.78 16.55 0.60
N ASP A 218 -10.00 15.25 0.84
CA ASP A 218 -10.94 14.70 1.83
C ASP A 218 -10.32 14.49 3.23
N ALA A 219 -9.09 14.96 3.45
CA ALA A 219 -8.39 14.90 4.73
C ALA A 219 -8.80 16.02 5.71
N ALA A 220 -9.67 16.93 5.29
CA ALA A 220 -10.11 18.03 6.12
C ALA A 220 -10.76 17.57 7.45
N PRO A 221 -10.60 18.35 8.53
CA PRO A 221 -10.87 17.94 9.90
C PRO A 221 -12.32 17.59 10.19
#